data_8fd99fdb706ce142dfba3eb74d24b5e0
#
_entry.id   8fd99fdb706ce142dfba3eb74d24b5e0
#
_cell.length_a   1.000
_cell.length_b   1.000
_cell.length_c   1.000
_cell.angle_alpha   90.00
_cell.angle_beta   90.00
_cell.angle_gamma   90.00
#
_symmetry.space_group_name_H-M   'P 1'
#
loop_
_entity.id
_entity.type
_entity.pdbx_description
1 polymer ?
#
loop_
_entity_poly.entity_id
_entity_poly.type
_entity_poly.pdbx_seq_one_letter_code
_entity_poly.pdbx_strand_id
1 'polypeptide(L)'
;MSTATITDRSVETSGESDRLTETLQERLSHPATSPDFDLMKGVNEVLADVGMTSDDCGGELSFYGSDPILQSPLRFGTMAAIGLAARSVAVAALWRQATGEGQNISVDVRKALRRFCGFFDGKWETVNGRPPSPGGYAVSPFLKMGDAFFRNGLTA
;
A
#
# COMPACT_ATOMS: atom_id res chain seq x y z
N MET A 1 -41.43 -1.01 -30.76
CA MET A 1 -41.15 -1.99 -29.70
C MET A 1 -39.80 -2.64 -30.02
N SER A 2 -38.76 -2.17 -29.38
CA SER A 2 -37.38 -2.65 -29.57
C SER A 2 -36.96 -3.40 -28.30
N THR A 3 -36.81 -4.71 -28.43
CA THR A 3 -36.32 -5.61 -27.37
C THR A 3 -34.82 -5.53 -27.36
N ALA A 4 -34.24 -4.80 -26.40
CA ALA A 4 -32.81 -4.76 -26.15
C ALA A 4 -32.40 -6.10 -25.50
N THR A 5 -31.51 -6.79 -26.15
CA THR A 5 -30.93 -8.08 -25.72
C THR A 5 -29.97 -7.84 -24.55
N ILE A 6 -30.36 -8.25 -23.36
CA ILE A 6 -29.53 -8.27 -22.15
C ILE A 6 -28.85 -9.66 -22.09
N THR A 7 -27.82 -9.91 -22.88
CA THR A 7 -27.20 -11.26 -22.85
C THR A 7 -25.65 -11.22 -22.92
N ASP A 8 -25.00 -10.07 -22.92
CA ASP A 8 -23.56 -10.03 -23.19
C ASP A 8 -22.64 -9.62 -22.01
N ARG A 9 -23.21 -9.16 -20.91
CA ARG A 9 -22.40 -8.70 -19.77
C ARG A 9 -21.99 -9.77 -18.75
N SER A 10 -22.70 -10.89 -18.72
CA SER A 10 -22.43 -11.95 -17.73
C SER A 10 -21.35 -12.94 -18.16
N VAL A 11 -21.05 -13.05 -19.44
CA VAL A 11 -20.04 -13.97 -19.97
C VAL A 11 -18.64 -13.35 -19.89
N GLU A 12 -18.51 -12.05 -20.10
CA GLU A 12 -17.22 -11.35 -19.98
C GLU A 12 -16.73 -11.29 -18.53
N THR A 13 -17.62 -11.06 -17.57
CA THR A 13 -17.27 -11.03 -16.13
C THR A 13 -16.83 -12.38 -15.58
N SER A 14 -17.34 -13.49 -16.10
CA SER A 14 -16.92 -14.84 -15.71
C SER A 14 -15.48 -15.12 -16.16
N GLY A 15 -15.14 -14.85 -17.42
CA GLY A 15 -13.80 -15.07 -17.95
C GLY A 15 -12.71 -14.18 -17.31
N GLU A 16 -13.05 -12.97 -16.88
CA GLU A 16 -12.15 -12.07 -16.18
C GLU A 16 -11.92 -12.51 -14.73
N SER A 17 -12.95 -12.98 -14.05
CA SER A 17 -12.86 -13.58 -12.71
C SER A 17 -11.99 -14.85 -12.71
N ASP A 18 -12.14 -15.71 -13.71
CA ASP A 18 -11.36 -16.94 -13.83
C ASP A 18 -9.87 -16.63 -14.07
N ARG A 19 -9.56 -15.67 -14.94
CA ARG A 19 -8.17 -15.20 -15.18
C ARG A 19 -7.53 -14.61 -13.94
N LEU A 20 -8.26 -13.80 -13.16
CA LEU A 20 -7.78 -13.26 -11.90
C LEU A 20 -7.50 -14.38 -10.89
N THR A 21 -8.37 -15.36 -10.80
CA THR A 21 -8.21 -16.51 -9.91
C THR A 21 -6.99 -17.34 -10.28
N GLU A 22 -6.80 -17.65 -11.56
CA GLU A 22 -5.63 -18.37 -12.07
C GLU A 22 -4.34 -17.59 -11.80
N THR A 23 -4.32 -16.28 -12.09
CA THR A 23 -3.15 -15.42 -11.83
C THR A 23 -2.81 -15.35 -10.34
N LEU A 24 -3.80 -15.27 -9.46
CA LEU A 24 -3.60 -15.28 -8.02
C LEU A 24 -3.07 -16.63 -7.54
N GLN A 25 -3.61 -17.74 -8.02
CA GLN A 25 -3.15 -19.09 -7.66
C GLN A 25 -1.72 -19.32 -8.12
N GLU A 26 -1.37 -18.93 -9.34
CA GLU A 26 0.00 -19.00 -9.85
C GLU A 26 0.97 -18.18 -8.97
N ARG A 27 0.61 -16.95 -8.62
CA ARG A 27 1.43 -16.09 -7.77
C ARG A 27 1.54 -16.60 -6.33
N LEU A 28 0.50 -17.22 -5.79
CA LEU A 28 0.52 -17.81 -4.46
C LEU A 28 1.38 -19.09 -4.40
N SER A 29 1.46 -19.84 -5.50
CA SER A 29 2.31 -21.04 -5.58
C SER A 29 3.80 -20.73 -5.77
N HIS A 30 4.15 -19.52 -6.24
CA HIS A 30 5.52 -19.08 -6.48
C HIS A 30 5.83 -17.83 -5.64
N PRO A 31 6.27 -17.99 -4.38
CA PRO A 31 6.66 -16.85 -3.53
C PRO A 31 7.69 -15.97 -4.24
N ALA A 32 7.53 -14.65 -4.16
CA ALA A 32 8.47 -13.70 -4.70
C ALA A 32 9.77 -13.72 -3.87
N THR A 33 10.67 -14.64 -4.20
CA THR A 33 11.95 -14.82 -3.53
C THR A 33 13.11 -14.01 -4.13
N SER A 34 12.88 -13.41 -5.31
CA SER A 34 13.88 -12.59 -5.98
C SER A 34 13.91 -11.17 -5.42
N PRO A 35 15.09 -10.62 -5.08
CA PRO A 35 15.24 -9.23 -4.68
C PRO A 35 15.14 -8.23 -5.85
N ASP A 36 15.02 -8.72 -7.09
CA ASP A 36 15.12 -7.94 -8.33
C ASP A 36 13.86 -7.11 -8.60
N PHE A 37 13.59 -6.16 -7.75
CA PHE A 37 12.55 -5.16 -7.97
C PHE A 37 13.14 -3.77 -7.85
N ASP A 38 13.00 -2.97 -8.91
CA ASP A 38 13.45 -1.59 -8.93
C ASP A 38 12.42 -0.68 -8.23
N LEU A 39 12.72 -0.36 -6.96
CA LEU A 39 11.89 0.53 -6.14
C LEU A 39 11.77 1.93 -6.73
N MET A 40 12.87 2.45 -7.30
CA MET A 40 12.89 3.79 -7.90
C MET A 40 11.96 3.87 -9.11
N LYS A 41 11.99 2.83 -9.96
CA LYS A 41 11.05 2.71 -11.08
C LYS A 41 9.61 2.68 -10.59
N GLY A 42 9.30 1.86 -9.57
CA GLY A 42 7.96 1.78 -9.00
C GLY A 42 7.46 3.11 -8.41
N VAL A 43 8.31 3.87 -7.75
CA VAL A 43 7.96 5.21 -7.25
C VAL A 43 7.67 6.18 -8.39
N ASN A 44 8.51 6.20 -9.43
CA ASN A 44 8.31 7.08 -10.56
C ASN A 44 7.06 6.73 -11.37
N GLU A 45 6.69 5.44 -11.47
CA GLU A 45 5.42 5.03 -12.06
C GLU A 45 4.22 5.60 -11.30
N VAL A 46 4.22 5.52 -9.97
CA VAL A 46 3.14 6.09 -9.13
C VAL A 46 3.11 7.63 -9.22
N LEU A 47 4.27 8.28 -9.21
CA LEU A 47 4.36 9.74 -9.31
C LEU A 47 3.95 10.27 -10.67
N ALA A 48 4.21 9.51 -11.74
CA ALA A 48 3.83 9.87 -13.11
C ALA A 48 2.32 10.05 -13.27
N ASP A 49 1.48 9.30 -12.53
CA ASP A 49 0.03 9.43 -12.56
C ASP A 49 -0.45 10.83 -12.13
N VAL A 50 0.38 11.55 -11.36
CA VAL A 50 0.10 12.92 -10.93
C VAL A 50 1.06 13.95 -11.55
N GLY A 51 1.79 13.56 -12.59
CA GLY A 51 2.71 14.43 -13.31
C GLY A 51 3.99 14.80 -12.54
N MET A 52 4.39 13.95 -11.58
CA MET A 52 5.58 14.13 -10.75
C MET A 52 6.65 13.07 -11.02
N THR A 53 7.85 13.32 -10.53
CA THR A 53 8.99 12.41 -10.54
C THR A 53 9.68 12.41 -9.18
N SER A 54 10.60 11.47 -8.95
CA SER A 54 11.41 11.44 -7.72
C SER A 54 12.27 12.70 -7.54
N ASP A 55 12.65 13.38 -8.63
CA ASP A 55 13.50 14.58 -8.60
C ASP A 55 12.77 15.82 -8.05
N ASP A 56 11.45 15.80 -7.99
CA ASP A 56 10.65 16.90 -7.46
C ASP A 56 10.90 17.16 -5.98
N CYS A 57 11.43 16.19 -5.22
CA CYS A 57 11.87 16.43 -3.84
C CYS A 57 13.05 17.41 -3.75
N GLY A 58 13.78 17.63 -4.85
CA GLY A 58 14.94 18.54 -4.91
C GLY A 58 16.16 18.03 -4.16
N GLY A 59 16.19 16.76 -3.79
CA GLY A 59 17.27 16.07 -3.11
C GLY A 59 17.38 14.63 -3.61
N GLU A 60 18.07 13.78 -2.84
CA GLU A 60 18.26 12.36 -3.15
C GLU A 60 17.16 11.49 -2.51
N LEU A 61 16.57 10.59 -3.29
CA LEU A 61 15.72 9.51 -2.81
C LEU A 61 16.51 8.21 -2.75
N SER A 62 16.62 7.60 -1.57
CA SER A 62 17.33 6.36 -1.34
C SER A 62 16.51 5.32 -0.60
N PHE A 63 16.81 4.02 -0.85
CA PHE A 63 16.15 2.90 -0.21
C PHE A 63 17.14 1.97 0.49
N TYR A 64 16.71 1.38 1.60
CA TYR A 64 17.46 0.39 2.36
C TYR A 64 16.62 -0.87 2.58
N GLY A 65 17.25 -2.02 2.44
CA GLY A 65 16.60 -3.31 2.57
C GLY A 65 15.84 -3.73 1.31
N SER A 66 15.42 -4.98 1.28
CA SER A 66 14.72 -5.59 0.15
C SER A 66 13.74 -6.66 0.63
N ASP A 67 12.69 -6.91 -0.14
CA ASP A 67 11.85 -8.08 0.03
C ASP A 67 12.55 -9.35 -0.52
N PRO A 68 12.22 -10.57 0.00
CA PRO A 68 11.11 -10.84 0.91
C PRO A 68 11.48 -10.61 2.38
N ILE A 69 10.71 -9.78 3.07
CA ILE A 69 10.80 -9.60 4.53
C ILE A 69 9.86 -10.60 5.22
N LEU A 70 8.71 -10.84 4.62
CA LEU A 70 7.76 -11.88 5.00
C LEU A 70 7.78 -12.98 3.94
N GLN A 71 7.58 -14.22 4.35
CA GLN A 71 7.35 -15.33 3.42
C GLN A 71 5.94 -15.15 2.81
N SER A 72 5.88 -14.41 1.72
CA SER A 72 4.65 -14.09 1.00
C SER A 72 4.96 -13.96 -0.49
N PRO A 73 4.04 -14.38 -1.37
CA PRO A 73 4.15 -14.10 -2.81
C PRO A 73 4.05 -12.61 -3.12
N LEU A 74 3.55 -11.82 -2.17
CA LEU A 74 3.40 -10.36 -2.30
C LEU A 74 4.57 -9.66 -1.63
N ARG A 75 5.09 -8.63 -2.30
CA ARG A 75 6.19 -7.78 -1.81
C ARG A 75 5.62 -6.65 -0.93
N PHE A 76 5.14 -6.99 0.26
CA PHE A 76 4.51 -6.02 1.16
C PHE A 76 5.44 -4.88 1.59
N GLY A 77 6.72 -5.20 1.84
CA GLY A 77 7.71 -4.19 2.20
C GLY A 77 7.94 -3.20 1.06
N THR A 78 8.08 -3.70 -0.16
CA THR A 78 8.22 -2.92 -1.39
C THR A 78 7.00 -2.02 -1.62
N MET A 79 5.78 -2.57 -1.52
CA MET A 79 4.54 -1.80 -1.66
C MET A 79 4.45 -0.65 -0.66
N ALA A 80 4.76 -0.95 0.61
CA ALA A 80 4.77 0.06 1.66
C ALA A 80 5.84 1.13 1.41
N ALA A 81 7.03 0.74 0.96
CA ALA A 81 8.13 1.64 0.68
C ALA A 81 7.82 2.57 -0.49
N ILE A 82 7.21 2.06 -1.57
CA ILE A 82 6.79 2.87 -2.72
C ILE A 82 5.77 3.92 -2.29
N GLY A 83 4.70 3.52 -1.59
CA GLY A 83 3.68 4.45 -1.14
C GLY A 83 4.22 5.52 -0.17
N LEU A 84 5.13 5.12 0.74
CA LEU A 84 5.76 6.04 1.67
C LEU A 84 6.70 7.02 0.94
N ALA A 85 7.50 6.54 -0.01
CA ALA A 85 8.41 7.34 -0.80
C ALA A 85 7.66 8.35 -1.68
N ALA A 86 6.65 7.90 -2.43
CA ALA A 86 5.84 8.78 -3.28
C ALA A 86 5.18 9.90 -2.46
N ARG A 87 4.59 9.57 -1.30
CA ARG A 87 4.06 10.57 -0.37
C ARG A 87 5.14 11.54 0.11
N SER A 88 6.33 11.03 0.44
CA SER A 88 7.43 11.86 0.96
C SER A 88 7.96 12.81 -0.11
N VAL A 89 8.06 12.35 -1.36
CA VAL A 89 8.43 13.21 -2.50
C VAL A 89 7.41 14.33 -2.68
N ALA A 90 6.11 14.02 -2.65
CA ALA A 90 5.07 15.04 -2.78
C ALA A 90 5.13 16.09 -1.66
N VAL A 91 5.37 15.67 -0.41
CA VAL A 91 5.53 16.60 0.73
C VAL A 91 6.81 17.44 0.58
N ALA A 92 7.92 16.83 0.15
CA ALA A 92 9.18 17.54 -0.09
C ALA A 92 9.06 18.55 -1.24
N ALA A 93 8.31 18.21 -2.30
CA ALA A 93 8.03 19.13 -3.40
C ALA A 93 7.23 20.36 -2.93
N LEU A 94 6.22 20.17 -2.07
CA LEU A 94 5.48 21.28 -1.45
C LEU A 94 6.40 22.12 -0.55
N TRP A 95 7.27 21.50 0.22
CA TRP A 95 8.26 22.20 1.02
C TRP A 95 9.20 23.04 0.16
N ARG A 96 9.74 22.42 -0.90
CA ARG A 96 10.61 23.12 -1.86
C ARG A 96 9.90 24.30 -2.52
N GLN A 97 8.64 24.16 -2.85
CA GLN A 97 7.85 25.27 -3.41
C GLN A 97 7.70 26.43 -2.42
N ALA A 98 7.56 26.14 -1.12
CA ALA A 98 7.36 27.13 -0.07
C ALA A 98 8.67 27.79 0.38
N THR A 99 9.79 27.05 0.42
CA THR A 99 11.07 27.50 1.02
C THR A 99 12.20 27.67 0.02
N GLY A 100 12.11 27.05 -1.15
CA GLY A 100 13.21 26.92 -2.11
C GLY A 100 14.20 25.78 -1.78
N GLU A 101 14.02 25.07 -0.65
CA GLU A 101 14.96 24.05 -0.17
C GLU A 101 14.49 22.64 -0.53
N GLY A 102 15.38 21.84 -1.14
CA GLY A 102 15.16 20.42 -1.40
C GLY A 102 15.34 19.56 -0.15
N GLN A 103 14.81 18.33 -0.19
CA GLN A 103 14.88 17.37 0.90
C GLN A 103 15.45 16.03 0.43
N ASN A 104 16.43 15.50 1.17
CA ASN A 104 16.85 14.12 0.99
C ASN A 104 15.87 13.18 1.70
N ILE A 105 15.46 12.12 0.99
CA ILE A 105 14.50 11.14 1.47
C ILE A 105 15.17 9.78 1.53
N SER A 106 15.07 9.13 2.68
CA SER A 106 15.59 7.78 2.90
C SER A 106 14.49 6.87 3.44
N VAL A 107 14.24 5.76 2.76
CA VAL A 107 13.18 4.80 3.12
C VAL A 107 13.78 3.43 3.42
N ASP A 108 13.63 2.97 4.66
CA ASP A 108 13.95 1.58 5.05
C ASP A 108 12.70 0.71 4.79
N VAL A 109 12.82 -0.24 3.86
CA VAL A 109 11.73 -1.14 3.43
C VAL A 109 11.15 -1.93 4.61
N ARG A 110 12.00 -2.32 5.58
CA ARG A 110 11.57 -3.06 6.78
C ARG A 110 10.76 -2.17 7.71
N LYS A 111 11.16 -0.90 7.87
CA LYS A 111 10.44 0.07 8.68
C LYS A 111 9.15 0.52 7.99
N ALA A 112 9.17 0.62 6.67
CA ALA A 112 7.97 0.90 5.88
C ALA A 112 6.90 -0.17 6.08
N LEU A 113 7.29 -1.45 6.06
CA LEU A 113 6.39 -2.57 6.32
C LEU A 113 5.69 -2.47 7.70
N ARG A 114 6.39 -1.99 8.73
CA ARG A 114 5.80 -1.80 10.06
C ARG A 114 4.67 -0.78 10.10
N ARG A 115 4.57 0.10 9.11
CA ARG A 115 3.44 1.04 9.00
C ARG A 115 2.10 0.35 8.79
N PHE A 116 2.07 -0.82 8.18
CA PHE A 116 0.85 -1.63 8.08
C PHE A 116 0.40 -2.17 9.44
N CYS A 117 1.33 -2.38 10.37
CA CYS A 117 1.04 -2.87 11.71
C CYS A 117 0.69 -1.75 12.71
N GLY A 118 0.89 -0.49 12.34
CA GLY A 118 0.69 0.67 13.22
C GLY A 118 -0.73 0.83 13.74
N PHE A 119 -1.72 0.39 12.98
CA PHE A 119 -3.12 0.38 13.41
C PHE A 119 -3.39 -0.53 14.61
N PHE A 120 -2.61 -1.58 14.78
CA PHE A 120 -2.79 -2.57 15.84
C PHE A 120 -1.88 -2.33 17.04
N ASP A 121 -0.77 -1.61 16.84
CA ASP A 121 0.26 -1.47 17.87
C ASP A 121 0.02 -0.33 18.85
N GLY A 122 -0.81 0.65 18.51
CA GLY A 122 -1.10 1.82 19.35
C GLY A 122 0.14 2.64 19.74
N LYS A 123 1.33 2.27 19.25
CA LYS A 123 2.63 2.80 19.68
C LYS A 123 3.09 4.02 18.86
N TRP A 124 2.44 4.26 17.74
CA TRP A 124 2.90 5.24 16.75
C TRP A 124 2.15 6.57 16.81
N GLU A 125 1.00 6.56 17.47
CA GLU A 125 0.19 7.76 17.66
C GLU A 125 0.08 8.08 19.14
N THR A 126 0.27 9.33 19.48
CA THR A 126 -0.04 9.83 20.79
C THR A 126 -1.01 11.00 20.67
N VAL A 127 -2.04 10.99 21.49
CA VAL A 127 -2.95 12.12 21.64
C VAL A 127 -2.63 12.75 23.00
N ASN A 128 -2.12 13.99 22.97
CA ASN A 128 -1.67 14.69 24.19
C ASN A 128 -0.61 13.88 24.98
N GLY A 129 0.33 13.24 24.29
CA GLY A 129 1.42 12.47 24.90
C GLY A 129 1.00 11.10 25.48
N ARG A 130 -0.22 10.66 25.25
CA ARG A 130 -0.73 9.35 25.70
C ARG A 130 -1.06 8.47 24.50
N PRO A 131 -0.84 7.16 24.57
CA PRO A 131 -1.33 6.25 23.55
C PRO A 131 -2.85 6.45 23.37
N PRO A 132 -3.36 6.38 22.13
CA PRO A 132 -4.79 6.45 21.89
C PRO A 132 -5.47 5.31 22.64
N SER A 133 -6.62 5.62 23.24
CA SER A 133 -7.43 4.59 23.89
C SER A 133 -7.82 3.51 22.87
N PRO A 134 -7.74 2.22 23.21
CA PRO A 134 -8.14 1.13 22.31
C PRO A 134 -9.55 1.29 21.72
N GLY A 135 -10.41 2.07 22.39
CA GLY A 135 -11.73 2.44 21.89
C GLY A 135 -11.75 3.59 20.89
N GLY A 136 -10.66 4.34 20.72
CA GLY A 136 -10.59 5.48 19.79
C GLY A 136 -10.71 5.09 18.31
N TYR A 137 -10.25 3.90 17.96
CA TYR A 137 -10.42 3.32 16.63
C TYR A 137 -11.78 2.64 16.41
N ALA A 138 -12.52 2.39 17.49
CA ALA A 138 -13.86 1.78 17.46
C ALA A 138 -14.93 2.67 16.81
N VAL A 139 -14.58 3.90 16.46
CA VAL A 139 -15.51 4.85 15.82
C VAL A 139 -15.57 4.66 14.31
N SER A 140 -14.61 3.95 13.68
CA SER A 140 -14.69 3.64 12.27
C SER A 140 -15.70 2.51 12.01
N PRO A 141 -16.73 2.74 11.18
CA PRO A 141 -17.68 1.68 10.80
C PRO A 141 -16.98 0.44 10.20
N PHE A 142 -15.84 0.63 9.55
CA PHE A 142 -15.04 -0.44 8.98
C PHE A 142 -14.35 -1.31 10.05
N LEU A 143 -13.92 -0.73 11.17
CA LEU A 143 -13.35 -1.50 12.29
C LEU A 143 -14.41 -2.30 13.04
N LYS A 144 -15.62 -1.75 13.19
CA LYS A 144 -16.74 -2.51 13.76
C LYS A 144 -17.16 -3.69 12.89
N MET A 145 -17.11 -3.55 11.56
CA MET A 145 -17.37 -4.66 10.62
C MET A 145 -16.26 -5.72 10.69
N GLY A 146 -15.00 -5.33 10.81
CA GLY A 146 -13.87 -6.25 10.96
C GLY A 146 -13.97 -7.05 12.26
N ASP A 147 -14.29 -6.41 13.38
CA ASP A 147 -14.42 -7.06 14.68
C ASP A 147 -15.59 -8.05 14.70
N ALA A 148 -16.72 -7.71 14.07
CA ALA A 148 -17.86 -8.61 13.91
C ALA A 148 -17.54 -9.81 13.02
N PHE A 149 -16.78 -9.59 11.96
CA PHE A 149 -16.36 -10.65 11.02
C PHE A 149 -15.41 -11.65 11.69
N PHE A 150 -14.42 -11.15 12.45
CA PHE A 150 -13.46 -12.00 13.16
C PHE A 150 -14.09 -12.75 14.33
N ARG A 151 -15.02 -12.16 15.07
CA ARG A 151 -15.71 -12.85 16.18
C ARG A 151 -16.66 -13.93 15.72
N ASN A 152 -17.36 -13.73 14.61
CA ASN A 152 -18.34 -14.71 14.10
C ASN A 152 -17.69 -15.80 13.23
N GLY A 153 -16.47 -15.58 12.70
CA GLY A 153 -15.74 -16.57 11.90
C GLY A 153 -14.91 -17.57 12.71
N LEU A 154 -14.69 -17.33 14.01
CA LEU A 154 -13.88 -18.21 14.87
C LEU A 154 -14.73 -19.12 15.80
N THR A 155 -16.06 -19.06 15.71
CA THR A 155 -16.98 -19.84 16.53
C THR A 155 -17.84 -20.82 15.72
N ALA A 156 -17.43 -21.16 14.48
CA ALA A 156 -18.08 -22.18 13.65
C ALA A 156 -17.19 -23.41 13.51
#